data_0f02c7af2b1c024067aa10c5b5524513
#
_entry.id   0f02c7af2b1c024067aa10c5b5524513
#
_cell.length_a   1.000
_cell.length_b   1.000
_cell.length_c   1.000
_cell.angle_alpha   90.00
_cell.angle_beta   90.00
_cell.angle_gamma   90.00
#
_symmetry.space_group_name_H-M   'P 1'
#
loop_
_entity.id
_entity.type
_entity.pdbx_description
1 polymer ?
#
loop_
_entity_poly.entity_id
_entity_poly.type
_entity_poly.pdbx_seq_one_letter_code
_entity_poly.pdbx_strand_id
1 'polypeptide(L)' 'MIVLKNIKKTIEKITCIAYIEDCNMPISLCFDRKKKKMEPFHLPDNYAWCTSHIHHAEKYFCTAEKSELPLQRTIMWY' A
#
# COMPACT_ATOMS: atom_id res chain seq x y z
N MET A 1 -11.43 0.10 -3.16
CA MET A 1 -10.70 1.33 -2.80
C MET A 1 -9.72 1.05 -1.68
N ILE A 2 -8.56 1.64 -1.74
CA ILE A 2 -7.59 1.60 -0.66
C ILE A 2 -7.03 3.00 -0.46
N VAL A 3 -6.92 3.43 0.80
CA VAL A 3 -6.36 4.74 1.15
C VAL A 3 -5.01 4.50 1.81
N LEU A 4 -3.96 5.09 1.23
CA LEU A 4 -2.59 5.00 1.75
C LEU A 4 -2.27 6.30 2.47
N LYS A 5 -1.84 6.21 3.72
CA LYS A 5 -1.49 7.37 4.54
C LYS A 5 -0.08 7.23 5.08
N ASN A 6 0.53 8.37 5.43
CA ASN A 6 1.89 8.42 5.97
C ASN A 6 2.90 7.71 5.07
N ILE A 7 2.80 7.98 3.77
CA ILE A 7 3.70 7.36 2.79
C ILE A 7 5.10 7.94 2.98
N LYS A 8 6.08 7.06 3.20
CA LYS A 8 7.47 7.44 3.37
C LYS A 8 8.34 6.60 2.45
N LYS A 9 9.24 7.26 1.75
CA LYS A 9 10.15 6.59 0.82
C LYS A 9 11.58 6.73 1.31
N THR A 10 12.28 5.59 1.36
CA THR A 10 13.73 5.55 1.58
C THR A 10 14.39 4.98 0.35
N ILE A 11 15.72 4.84 0.38
CA ILE A 11 16.45 4.23 -0.74
C ILE A 11 16.00 2.79 -0.99
N GLU A 12 15.67 2.07 0.05
CA GLU A 12 15.36 0.64 -0.05
C GLU A 12 13.87 0.31 -0.02
N LYS A 13 13.05 1.13 0.63
CA LYS A 13 11.67 0.78 0.93
C LYS A 13 10.72 1.96 0.82
N ILE A 14 9.44 1.64 0.62
CA ILE A 14 8.34 2.59 0.76
C ILE A 14 7.43 2.02 1.83
N THR A 15 7.16 2.79 2.88
CA THR A 15 6.28 2.36 3.96
C THR A 15 5.05 3.23 4.01
N CYS A 16 3.94 2.67 4.45
CA CYS A 16 2.71 3.44 4.62
C CYS A 16 1.75 2.70 5.54
N ILE A 17 0.67 3.40 5.89
CA ILE A 17 -0.46 2.82 6.60
C ILE A 17 -1.64 2.81 5.64
N ALA A 18 -2.28 1.66 5.49
CA ALA A 18 -3.37 1.48 4.54
C ALA A 18 -4.70 1.23 5.25
N TYR A 19 -5.77 1.77 4.66
CA TYR A 19 -7.15 1.50 5.06
C TYR A 19 -7.89 0.98 3.84
N ILE A 20 -8.52 -0.20 3.97
CA ILE A 20 -9.19 -0.88 2.86
C ILE A 20 -10.69 -0.70 2.98
N GLU A 21 -11.34 -0.23 1.89
CA GLU A 21 -12.80 -0.04 1.85
C GLU A 21 -13.29 0.74 3.08
N ASP A 22 -14.22 0.17 3.84
CA ASP A 22 -14.77 0.79 5.04
C ASP A 22 -14.08 0.30 6.33
N CYS A 23 -12.97 -0.43 6.20
CA CYS A 23 -12.24 -0.94 7.34
C CYS A 23 -11.53 0.19 8.08
N ASN A 24 -11.76 0.28 9.39
CA ASN A 24 -11.12 1.31 10.22
C ASN A 24 -9.80 0.85 10.85
N MET A 25 -9.41 -0.41 10.63
CA MET A 25 -8.17 -0.93 11.19
C MET A 25 -7.01 -0.61 10.27
N PRO A 26 -5.96 0.05 10.77
CA PRO A 26 -4.80 0.36 9.95
C PRO A 26 -3.99 -0.90 9.62
N ILE A 27 -3.49 -0.95 8.39
CA ILE A 27 -2.65 -2.04 7.92
C ILE A 27 -1.29 -1.45 7.57
N SER A 28 -0.23 -1.94 8.21
CA SER A 28 1.12 -1.48 7.91
C SER A 28 1.61 -2.18 6.64
N LEU A 29 2.00 -1.41 5.65
CA LEU A 29 2.52 -1.93 4.40
C LEU A 29 3.97 -1.48 4.21
N CYS A 30 4.77 -2.36 3.65
CA CYS A 30 6.16 -2.07 3.30
C CYS A 30 6.43 -2.63 1.91
N PHE A 31 6.86 -1.77 1.00
CA PHE A 31 7.17 -2.13 -0.36
C PHE A 31 8.69 -2.17 -0.54
N ASP A 32 9.23 -3.32 -0.98
CA ASP A 32 10.65 -3.49 -1.23
C ASP A 32 10.97 -2.93 -2.62
N ARG A 33 11.73 -1.85 -2.67
CA ARG A 33 12.04 -1.16 -3.92
C ARG A 33 12.98 -1.94 -4.81
N LYS A 34 13.85 -2.76 -4.23
CA LYS A 34 14.79 -3.58 -5.01
C LYS A 34 14.08 -4.71 -5.72
N LYS A 35 13.21 -5.40 -5.01
CA LYS A 35 12.45 -6.53 -5.55
C LYS A 35 11.19 -6.08 -6.28
N LYS A 36 10.78 -4.84 -6.07
CA LYS A 36 9.53 -4.27 -6.59
C LYS A 36 8.33 -5.09 -6.19
N LYS A 37 8.34 -5.54 -4.92
CA LYS A 37 7.27 -6.36 -4.35
C LYS A 37 6.91 -5.87 -2.96
N MET A 38 5.64 -6.09 -2.59
CA MET A 38 5.18 -5.82 -1.24
C MET A 38 5.73 -6.88 -0.30
N GLU A 39 6.26 -6.45 0.85
CA GLU A 39 6.67 -7.39 1.90
C GLU A 39 5.44 -8.01 2.54
N PRO A 40 5.59 -9.14 3.27
CA PRO A 40 4.44 -9.78 3.92
C PRO A 40 3.66 -8.81 4.78
N PHE A 41 2.34 -8.93 4.72
CA PHE A 41 1.41 -8.06 5.43
C PHE A 41 0.31 -8.91 6.06
N HIS A 42 -0.41 -8.33 7.02
CA HIS A 42 -1.49 -9.01 7.71
C HIS A 42 -2.80 -8.27 7.49
N LEU A 43 -3.81 -8.97 6.97
CA LEU A 43 -5.15 -8.42 6.79
C LEU A 43 -6.04 -8.78 7.96
N PRO A 44 -6.95 -7.88 8.38
CA PRO A 44 -7.97 -8.24 9.38
C PRO A 44 -8.81 -9.42 8.92
N ASP A 45 -9.31 -10.21 9.86
CA ASP A 45 -10.03 -11.45 9.54
C ASP A 45 -11.19 -11.24 8.58
N ASN A 46 -11.99 -10.19 8.79
CA ASN A 46 -13.13 -9.91 7.93
C ASN A 46 -12.74 -9.35 6.56
N TYR A 47 -11.46 -9.07 6.34
CA TYR A 47 -10.96 -8.47 5.11
C TYR A 47 -9.88 -9.31 4.45
N ALA A 48 -9.78 -10.59 4.81
CA ALA A 48 -8.78 -11.47 4.22
C ALA A 48 -8.94 -11.62 2.70
N TRP A 49 -10.15 -11.39 2.18
CA TRP A 49 -10.44 -11.43 0.76
C TRP A 49 -9.89 -10.21 0.00
N CYS A 50 -9.39 -9.20 0.70
CA CYS A 50 -8.95 -7.95 0.10
C CYS A 50 -7.51 -7.97 -0.40
N THR A 51 -6.95 -9.13 -0.71
CA THR A 51 -5.58 -9.24 -1.23
C THR A 51 -5.41 -8.43 -2.50
N SER A 52 -6.43 -8.38 -3.36
CA SER A 52 -6.37 -7.59 -4.60
C SER A 52 -6.18 -6.11 -4.34
N HIS A 53 -6.68 -5.59 -3.22
CA HIS A 53 -6.48 -4.20 -2.84
C HIS A 53 -4.99 -3.90 -2.64
N ILE A 54 -4.29 -4.83 -1.99
CA ILE A 54 -2.86 -4.69 -1.75
C ILE A 54 -2.08 -4.79 -3.07
N HIS A 55 -2.53 -5.62 -4.00
CA HIS A 55 -1.92 -5.68 -5.33
C HIS A 55 -2.02 -4.36 -6.09
N HIS A 56 -3.14 -3.65 -5.95
CA HIS A 56 -3.28 -2.33 -6.57
C HIS A 56 -2.31 -1.33 -5.95
N ALA A 57 -2.10 -1.39 -4.64
CA ALA A 57 -1.10 -0.55 -3.97
C ALA A 57 0.31 -0.89 -4.46
N GLU A 58 0.60 -2.18 -4.60
CA GLU A 58 1.90 -2.63 -5.10
C GLU A 58 2.16 -2.10 -6.51
N LYS A 59 1.18 -2.18 -7.40
CA LYS A 59 1.30 -1.64 -8.75
C LYS A 59 1.55 -0.14 -8.74
N TYR A 60 0.85 0.57 -7.87
CA TYR A 60 1.05 2.02 -7.73
C TYR A 60 2.50 2.32 -7.35
N PHE A 61 3.04 1.62 -6.35
CA PHE A 61 4.42 1.85 -5.94
C PHE A 61 5.41 1.44 -7.02
N CYS A 62 5.14 0.39 -7.77
CA CYS A 62 6.02 -0.02 -8.88
C CYS A 62 6.16 1.07 -9.93
N THR A 63 5.09 1.81 -10.20
CA THR A 63 5.12 2.87 -11.22
C THR A 63 5.59 4.20 -10.66
N ALA A 64 5.31 4.49 -9.38
CA ALA A 64 5.55 5.79 -8.78
C ALA A 64 6.83 5.87 -7.96
N GLU A 65 7.53 4.77 -7.73
CA GLU A 65 8.67 4.74 -6.80
C GLU A 65 9.80 5.69 -7.17
N LYS A 66 9.97 5.99 -8.47
CA LYS A 66 11.03 6.86 -8.95
C LYS A 66 10.65 8.33 -8.89
N SER A 67 9.38 8.61 -8.62
CA SER A 67 8.86 9.97 -8.51
C SER A 67 8.77 10.36 -7.05
N GLU A 68 8.54 11.66 -6.82
CA GLU A 68 8.24 12.12 -5.47
C GLU A 68 6.85 11.63 -5.10
N LEU A 69 6.73 10.96 -3.94
CA LEU A 69 5.47 10.39 -3.49
C LEU A 69 4.72 11.37 -2.60
N PRO A 70 3.37 11.44 -2.73
CA PRO A 70 2.56 12.24 -1.79
C PRO A 70 2.55 11.59 -0.41
N LEU A 71 2.16 12.35 0.60
CA LEU A 71 2.00 11.80 1.95
C LEU A 71 0.78 10.87 2.04
N GLN A 72 -0.21 11.08 1.15
CA GLN A 72 -1.45 10.33 1.17
C GLN A 72 -1.94 10.11 -0.26
N ARG A 73 -2.50 8.93 -0.53
CA ARG A 73 -3.04 8.61 -1.84
C ARG A 73 -4.22 7.67 -1.69
N THR A 74 -5.31 7.97 -2.41
CA THR A 74 -6.47 7.07 -2.52
C THR A 74 -6.41 6.40 -3.89
N ILE A 75 -6.48 5.07 -3.90
CA ILE A 75 -6.47 4.30 -5.14
C ILE A 75 -7.84 3.69 -5.34
N MET A 76 -8.45 4.02 -6.48
CA MET A 76 -9.76 3.50 -6.87
C MET A 76 -9.62 2.84 -8.24
N TRP A 77 -10.28 1.68 -8.41
CA TRP A 77 -10.19 0.92 -9.66
C TRP A 77 -11.55 0.46 -10.17
N TYR A 78 -12.62 1.01 -9.63
CA TYR A 78 -14.01 0.72 -10.07
C TYR A 78 -14.81 1.98 -10.28
#